data_079e43cbcc349eed1080a3d880bb581f
#
_entry.id   079e43cbcc349eed1080a3d880bb581f
#
_cell.length_a   1.000
_cell.length_b   1.000
_cell.length_c   1.000
_cell.angle_alpha   90.00
_cell.angle_beta   90.00
_cell.angle_gamma   90.00
#
_symmetry.space_group_name_H-M   'P 1'
#
loop_
_entity.id
_entity.type
_entity.pdbx_description
1 polymer ?
#
loop_
_entity_poly.entity_id
_entity_poly.type
_entity_poly.pdbx_seq_one_letter_code
_entity_poly.pdbx_strand_id
1 'polypeptide(L)'
;HEDDVLEIGYTLHPDYWGRGYVPEAARALIDLAFKELGLHKVELSCFGYNFQSQRVAEKLGFTLEARIRDRKDAQSNRCDSLIYGLLKSEWEV
;
A
#
# COMPACT_ATOMS: atom_id res chain seq x y z
N HIS A 1 6.03 -13.83 -7.51
CA HIS A 1 4.85 -13.44 -6.75
C HIS A 1 4.48 -14.53 -5.75
N GLU A 2 4.45 -14.19 -4.49
CA GLU A 2 4.17 -15.15 -3.45
C GLU A 2 2.68 -15.24 -3.15
N ASP A 3 2.20 -16.46 -2.88
CA ASP A 3 0.79 -16.72 -2.66
C ASP A 3 0.26 -16.16 -1.33
N ASP A 4 1.14 -15.91 -0.37
CA ASP A 4 0.76 -15.41 0.95
C ASP A 4 1.01 -13.91 1.13
N VAL A 5 1.17 -13.19 0.04
CA VAL A 5 1.36 -11.74 0.02
C VAL A 5 0.22 -11.09 -0.78
N LEU A 6 -0.45 -10.12 -0.15
CA LEU A 6 -1.46 -9.32 -0.84
C LEU A 6 -0.82 -8.02 -1.31
N GLU A 7 -0.96 -7.70 -2.58
CA GLU A 7 -0.51 -6.43 -3.13
C GLU A 7 -1.68 -5.48 -3.30
N ILE A 8 -1.61 -4.33 -2.65
CA ILE A 8 -2.53 -3.23 -2.86
C ILE A 8 -1.80 -2.22 -3.74
N GLY A 9 -2.15 -2.18 -5.00
CA GLY A 9 -1.45 -1.35 -5.96
C GLY A 9 -2.07 0.03 -6.13
N TYR A 10 -1.94 0.54 -7.35
CA TYR A 10 -2.42 1.85 -7.74
C TYR A 10 -3.93 1.89 -7.97
N THR A 11 -4.63 0.86 -7.53
CA THR A 11 -6.06 0.68 -7.74
C THR A 11 -6.94 1.58 -6.88
N LEU A 12 -6.37 2.18 -5.83
CA LEU A 12 -7.12 3.10 -4.99
C LEU A 12 -7.26 4.44 -5.69
N HIS A 13 -8.47 4.77 -6.11
CA HIS A 13 -8.72 5.96 -6.91
C HIS A 13 -8.48 7.24 -6.09
N PRO A 14 -7.79 8.25 -6.68
CA PRO A 14 -7.47 9.47 -5.93
C PRO A 14 -8.67 10.21 -5.35
N ASP A 15 -9.84 10.09 -5.98
CA ASP A 15 -11.06 10.76 -5.51
C ASP A 15 -11.50 10.32 -4.12
N TYR A 16 -11.06 9.15 -3.68
CA TYR A 16 -11.41 8.64 -2.35
C TYR A 16 -10.45 9.10 -1.26
N TRP A 17 -9.27 9.57 -1.64
CA TRP A 17 -8.20 9.85 -0.68
C TRP A 17 -8.51 10.98 0.30
N GLY A 18 -9.23 12.00 -0.13
CA GLY A 18 -9.53 13.14 0.70
C GLY A 18 -10.75 13.00 1.59
N ARG A 19 -11.45 11.87 1.54
CA ARG A 19 -12.73 11.67 2.22
C ARG A 19 -12.68 10.75 3.43
N GLY A 20 -11.50 10.27 3.80
CA GLY A 20 -11.34 9.38 4.94
C GLY A 20 -11.76 7.94 4.69
N TYR A 21 -12.27 7.61 3.52
CA TYR A 21 -12.73 6.25 3.21
C TYR A 21 -11.59 5.29 2.95
N VAL A 22 -10.50 5.77 2.36
CA VAL A 22 -9.40 4.88 1.97
C VAL A 22 -8.71 4.26 3.18
N PRO A 23 -8.39 5.00 4.26
CA PRO A 23 -7.80 4.37 5.45
C PRO A 23 -8.71 3.31 6.06
N GLU A 24 -10.01 3.55 6.11
CA GLU A 24 -10.96 2.57 6.66
C GLU A 24 -11.08 1.34 5.78
N ALA A 25 -11.19 1.54 4.47
CA ALA A 25 -11.25 0.44 3.52
C ALA A 25 -9.96 -0.38 3.54
N ALA A 26 -8.82 0.29 3.63
CA ALA A 26 -7.52 -0.38 3.70
C ALA A 26 -7.41 -1.21 4.99
N ARG A 27 -7.86 -0.69 6.13
CA ARG A 27 -7.87 -1.44 7.39
C ARG A 27 -8.70 -2.70 7.29
N ALA A 28 -9.89 -2.60 6.71
CA ALA A 28 -10.77 -3.75 6.54
C ALA A 28 -10.13 -4.80 5.64
N LEU A 29 -9.50 -4.37 4.57
CA LEU A 29 -8.82 -5.27 3.65
C LEU A 29 -7.62 -5.94 4.30
N ILE A 30 -6.84 -5.20 5.08
CA ILE A 30 -5.69 -5.73 5.80
C ILE A 30 -6.14 -6.75 6.85
N ASP A 31 -7.18 -6.42 7.61
CA ASP A 31 -7.75 -7.35 8.59
C ASP A 31 -8.20 -8.64 7.91
N LEU A 32 -8.90 -8.53 6.79
CA LEU A 32 -9.34 -9.69 6.01
C LEU A 32 -8.14 -10.53 5.56
N ALA A 33 -7.11 -9.87 5.03
CA ALA A 33 -5.94 -10.55 4.53
C ALA A 33 -5.24 -11.36 5.62
N PHE A 34 -5.05 -10.78 6.78
CA PHE A 34 -4.31 -11.43 7.86
C PHE A 34 -5.17 -12.42 8.66
N LYS A 35 -6.41 -12.07 8.96
CA LYS A 35 -7.24 -12.86 9.86
C LYS A 35 -8.06 -13.93 9.16
N GLU A 36 -8.60 -13.60 7.97
CA GLU A 36 -9.47 -14.53 7.25
C GLU A 36 -8.71 -15.35 6.22
N LEU A 37 -7.80 -14.72 5.49
CA LEU A 37 -7.05 -15.39 4.43
C LEU A 37 -5.72 -15.97 4.90
N GLY A 38 -5.30 -15.63 6.12
CA GLY A 38 -4.07 -16.16 6.68
C GLY A 38 -2.80 -15.73 5.95
N LEU A 39 -2.84 -14.58 5.29
CA LEU A 39 -1.69 -14.07 4.57
C LEU A 39 -0.59 -13.61 5.53
N HIS A 40 0.62 -13.61 5.05
CA HIS A 40 1.80 -13.26 5.85
C HIS A 40 2.16 -11.78 5.75
N LYS A 41 1.87 -11.14 4.62
CA LYS A 41 2.32 -9.79 4.33
C LYS A 41 1.34 -9.07 3.43
N VAL A 42 1.25 -7.76 3.60
CA VAL A 42 0.54 -6.87 2.68
C VAL A 42 1.54 -5.86 2.14
N GLU A 43 1.56 -5.66 0.83
CA GLU A 43 2.39 -4.66 0.18
C GLU A 43 1.53 -3.59 -0.46
N LEU A 44 1.99 -2.34 -0.39
CA LEU A 44 1.33 -1.20 -1.00
C LEU A 44 2.34 -0.49 -1.88
N SER A 45 1.99 -0.30 -3.16
CA SER A 45 2.84 0.40 -4.12
C SER A 45 2.21 1.74 -4.49
N CYS A 46 3.04 2.77 -4.62
CA CYS A 46 2.58 4.08 -5.08
C CYS A 46 3.73 4.82 -5.74
N PHE A 47 3.40 5.87 -6.49
CA PHE A 47 4.44 6.74 -7.08
C PHE A 47 4.94 7.74 -6.07
N GLY A 48 6.18 8.18 -6.23
CA GLY A 48 6.84 9.07 -5.28
C GLY A 48 6.19 10.43 -5.12
N TYR A 49 5.40 10.88 -6.11
CA TYR A 49 4.65 12.13 -6.00
C TYR A 49 3.30 11.96 -5.30
N ASN A 50 2.89 10.73 -4.98
CA ASN A 50 1.60 10.46 -4.36
C ASN A 50 1.74 10.51 -2.83
N PHE A 51 1.79 11.72 -2.29
CA PHE A 51 1.99 11.91 -0.86
C PHE A 51 0.82 11.41 -0.02
N GLN A 52 -0.38 11.41 -0.57
CA GLN A 52 -1.55 10.88 0.14
C GLN A 52 -1.43 9.38 0.40
N SER A 53 -1.00 8.63 -0.61
CA SER A 53 -0.76 7.19 -0.45
C SER A 53 0.33 6.91 0.58
N GLN A 54 1.40 7.71 0.55
CA GLN A 54 2.50 7.56 1.50
C GLN A 54 2.01 7.79 2.93
N ARG A 55 1.19 8.81 3.15
CA ARG A 55 0.62 9.10 4.46
C ARG A 55 -0.27 7.98 4.96
N VAL A 56 -1.09 7.41 4.08
CA VAL A 56 -1.95 6.29 4.45
C VAL A 56 -1.10 5.09 4.85
N ALA A 57 -0.08 4.77 4.07
CA ALA A 57 0.83 3.66 4.39
C ALA A 57 1.49 3.86 5.76
N GLU A 58 2.02 5.06 6.01
CA GLU A 58 2.67 5.38 7.28
C GLU A 58 1.69 5.30 8.45
N LYS A 59 0.48 5.82 8.25
CA LYS A 59 -0.55 5.83 9.28
C LYS A 59 -1.01 4.43 9.65
N LEU A 60 -1.01 3.51 8.69
CA LEU A 60 -1.37 2.12 8.91
C LEU A 60 -0.22 1.28 9.44
N GLY A 61 0.97 1.85 9.56
CA GLY A 61 2.11 1.14 10.12
C GLY A 61 3.00 0.44 9.12
N PHE A 62 2.83 0.71 7.84
CA PHE A 62 3.69 0.14 6.79
C PHE A 62 5.10 0.70 6.89
N THR A 63 6.06 -0.11 6.47
CA THR A 63 7.47 0.29 6.36
C THR A 63 7.84 0.45 4.90
N LEU A 64 8.53 1.54 4.56
CA LEU A 64 9.06 1.72 3.21
C LEU A 64 10.18 0.71 2.98
N GLU A 65 9.96 -0.20 2.03
CA GLU A 65 10.91 -1.29 1.76
C GLU A 65 11.76 -1.03 0.52
N ALA A 66 11.23 -0.31 -0.45
CA ALA A 66 11.97 -0.06 -1.68
C ALA A 66 11.57 1.27 -2.30
N ARG A 67 12.57 1.93 -2.91
CA ARG A 67 12.38 3.10 -3.75
C ARG A 67 13.05 2.79 -5.07
N ILE A 68 12.26 2.62 -6.12
CA ILE A 68 12.75 2.27 -7.45
C ILE A 68 12.73 3.53 -8.30
N ARG A 69 13.90 3.97 -8.74
CA ARG A 69 14.03 5.22 -9.47
C ARG A 69 13.68 5.03 -10.95
N ASP A 70 13.29 6.14 -11.57
CA ASP A 70 13.14 6.25 -13.02
C ASP A 70 12.11 5.29 -13.61
N ARG A 71 10.99 5.13 -12.90
CA ARG A 71 9.83 4.41 -13.40
C ARG A 71 8.94 5.35 -14.20
N LYS A 72 8.09 4.80 -15.07
CA LYS A 72 7.10 5.57 -15.81
C LYS A 72 5.73 5.41 -15.17
N ASP A 73 5.04 6.53 -15.00
CA ASP A 73 3.64 6.48 -14.60
C ASP A 73 2.72 6.28 -15.83
N ALA A 74 1.42 6.37 -15.62
CA ALA A 74 0.44 6.14 -16.68
C ALA A 74 0.54 7.18 -17.80
N GLN A 75 1.08 8.37 -17.52
CA GLN A 75 1.29 9.43 -18.49
C GLN A 75 2.70 9.44 -19.05
N SER A 76 3.47 8.40 -18.80
CA SER A 76 4.87 8.26 -19.25
C SER A 76 5.83 9.27 -18.63
N ASN A 77 5.46 9.89 -17.51
CA ASN A 77 6.36 10.75 -16.75
C ASN A 77 7.29 9.90 -15.89
N ARG A 78 8.54 10.33 -15.77
CA ARG A 78 9.52 9.64 -14.93
C ARG A 78 9.32 10.01 -13.46
N CYS A 79 9.34 9.02 -12.60
CA CYS A 79 9.17 9.20 -11.16
C CYS A 79 9.70 7.99 -10.41
N ASP A 80 9.77 8.10 -9.10
CA ASP A 80 10.11 6.96 -8.25
C ASP A 80 8.87 6.12 -8.01
N SER A 81 9.06 4.81 -7.88
CA SER A 81 8.03 3.90 -7.40
C SER A 81 8.40 3.47 -5.99
N LEU A 82 7.46 3.60 -5.06
CA LEU A 82 7.66 3.26 -3.66
C LEU A 82 6.91 1.99 -3.33
N ILE A 83 7.56 1.09 -2.59
CA ILE A 83 6.95 -0.14 -2.13
C ILE A 83 6.99 -0.16 -0.61
N TYR A 84 5.81 -0.20 0.01
CA TYR A 84 5.64 -0.30 1.44
C TYR A 84 5.20 -1.71 1.79
N GLY A 85 5.67 -2.23 2.92
CA GLY A 85 5.30 -3.55 3.39
C GLY A 85 4.80 -3.53 4.81
N LEU A 86 3.85 -4.42 5.12
CA LEU A 86 3.32 -4.61 6.45
C LEU A 86 3.23 -6.10 6.72
N LEU A 87 3.94 -6.56 7.75
CA LEU A 87 3.92 -7.96 8.14
C LEU A 87 2.75 -8.24 9.07
N LYS A 88 2.25 -9.47 9.02
CA LYS A 88 1.17 -9.90 9.91
C LYS A 88 1.50 -9.64 11.38
N SER A 89 2.73 -9.93 11.77
CA SER A 89 3.19 -9.72 13.15
C SER A 89 3.17 -8.26 13.58
N GLU A 90 3.30 -7.35 12.63
CA GLU A 90 3.25 -5.92 12.90
C GLU A 90 1.82 -5.41 13.05
N TRP A 91 0.87 -6.08 12.44
CA TRP A 91 -0.54 -5.69 12.49
C TRP A 91 -1.26 -6.18 13.74
N GLU A 92 -0.86 -7.33 14.27
CA GLU A 92 -1.52 -7.98 15.41
C GLU A 92 -1.02 -7.49 16.78
N VAL A 93 -0.69 -6.25 16.88
CA VAL A 93 -0.19 -5.67 18.14
C VAL A 93 -1.36 -5.34 19.09
#